data_d2c5ea2c297e10e4bfaa4f8792478900
#
_entry.id   d2c5ea2c297e10e4bfaa4f8792478900
#
_cell.length_a   1.000
_cell.length_b   1.000
_cell.length_c   1.000
_cell.angle_alpha   90.00
_cell.angle_beta   90.00
_cell.angle_gamma   90.00
#
_symmetry.space_group_name_H-M   'P 1'
#
loop_
_entity.id
_entity.type
_entity.pdbx_description
1 polymer ?
#
loop_
_entity_poly.entity_id
_entity_poly.type
_entity_poly.pdbx_seq_one_letter_code
_entity_poly.pdbx_strand_id
1 'polypeptide(L)'
;MADTQVQTMSGAEALVSTLADHGVTACFANPGTSEMHLVTALDHEPRIHSVLCLFEGVATGAADGHARVTGGPAMTLLHLGAGYLNGGANIHNAKRAWTPMINVIGDHAVPHLRYDAPLTSNIMGLAGPNSNWIKSADTVASAGDLAAEAWEASFGPVSGPVSLLLPADTAWTEGGKPGKRRARPMLRKPDAARIEAAARKLKDAKKPVILINGTALTKEGLAQGARLKAAGIRVITDTFFPRQARGAGVFIPDRMQYFAEGAVADLEGADLMLVAGTQVPVAFFSYPGKPSVLVPEGCTPYIVGGPESDSAAILEALADAIGAKDSADFAPLETPSMPSGDLNAMTVGMSITRHLPEGAFVSDDAVSNGLPCFLTTQRAQPHDWMMLTGGAIGMGMPLALGAAVAAPDRKTLCLTGDGAGMYTNQALWSMAREQANVVTVVFVNHSYRILNIELARTGAGNPGPTAKSMLELDQPEIDWVKLSEAQGVPAQDAWTAEEFDAALERAFAAEGPQLIAAHVPAR
;
A
#
# COMPACT_ATOMS: atom_id res chain seq x y z
N MET A 1 -45.80 -25.91 21.20
CA MET A 1 -44.74 -24.92 21.45
C MET A 1 -43.56 -25.37 20.61
N ALA A 2 -43.28 -24.70 19.49
CA ALA A 2 -42.11 -25.01 18.70
C ALA A 2 -40.89 -24.57 19.52
N ASP A 3 -40.02 -25.51 19.86
CA ASP A 3 -38.70 -25.25 20.41
C ASP A 3 -37.97 -24.39 19.40
N THR A 4 -37.87 -23.10 19.64
CA THR A 4 -36.92 -22.24 18.96
C THR A 4 -35.55 -22.70 19.46
N GLN A 5 -34.94 -23.67 18.75
CA GLN A 5 -33.52 -23.94 18.93
C GLN A 5 -32.79 -22.59 18.71
N VAL A 6 -32.26 -22.03 19.78
CA VAL A 6 -31.29 -20.92 19.68
C VAL A 6 -30.13 -21.48 18.87
N GLN A 7 -30.04 -21.08 17.61
CA GLN A 7 -28.97 -21.49 16.74
C GLN A 7 -27.68 -20.99 17.39
N THR A 8 -26.88 -21.90 17.92
CA THR A 8 -25.59 -21.59 18.53
C THR A 8 -24.57 -21.40 17.40
N MET A 9 -23.79 -20.34 17.45
CA MET A 9 -22.70 -20.09 16.49
C MET A 9 -21.48 -20.91 16.84
N SER A 10 -20.75 -21.36 15.84
CA SER A 10 -19.37 -21.85 16.01
C SER A 10 -18.41 -20.67 16.31
N GLY A 11 -17.20 -20.99 16.74
CA GLY A 11 -16.19 -19.96 16.95
C GLY A 11 -15.82 -19.22 15.65
N ALA A 12 -15.82 -19.92 14.51
CA ALA A 12 -15.59 -19.31 13.20
C ALA A 12 -16.70 -18.32 12.82
N GLU A 13 -17.98 -18.71 12.99
CA GLU A 13 -19.12 -17.83 12.73
C GLU A 13 -19.14 -16.62 13.67
N ALA A 14 -18.81 -16.80 14.94
CA ALA A 14 -18.71 -15.71 15.91
C ALA A 14 -17.62 -14.68 15.53
N LEU A 15 -16.45 -15.14 15.05
CA LEU A 15 -15.38 -14.28 14.57
C LEU A 15 -15.82 -13.51 13.32
N VAL A 16 -16.29 -14.21 12.28
CA VAL A 16 -16.64 -13.63 10.97
C VAL A 16 -17.79 -12.63 11.12
N SER A 17 -18.88 -13.00 11.83
CA SER A 17 -20.00 -12.10 12.10
C SER A 17 -19.57 -10.86 12.88
N THR A 18 -18.66 -11.01 13.85
CA THR A 18 -18.12 -9.87 14.60
C THR A 18 -17.37 -8.89 13.72
N LEU A 19 -16.51 -9.39 12.80
CA LEU A 19 -15.78 -8.52 11.86
C LEU A 19 -16.74 -7.81 10.90
N ALA A 20 -17.77 -8.50 10.41
CA ALA A 20 -18.83 -7.90 9.58
C ALA A 20 -19.59 -6.80 10.33
N ASP A 21 -19.94 -7.02 11.61
CA ASP A 21 -20.60 -6.02 12.47
C ASP A 21 -19.73 -4.77 12.70
N HIS A 22 -18.41 -4.90 12.59
CA HIS A 22 -17.46 -3.79 12.66
C HIS A 22 -17.14 -3.15 11.30
N GLY A 23 -17.83 -3.58 10.22
CA GLY A 23 -17.69 -2.98 8.90
C GLY A 23 -16.52 -3.52 8.07
N VAL A 24 -16.00 -4.70 8.37
CA VAL A 24 -15.11 -5.41 7.44
C VAL A 24 -15.96 -5.92 6.29
N THR A 25 -15.60 -5.55 5.06
CA THR A 25 -16.39 -5.84 3.84
C THR A 25 -15.70 -6.78 2.87
N ALA A 26 -14.43 -7.09 3.09
CA ALA A 26 -13.68 -7.99 2.21
C ALA A 26 -12.75 -8.93 3.00
N CYS A 27 -12.65 -10.17 2.49
CA CYS A 27 -11.69 -11.17 2.92
C CYS A 27 -10.90 -11.67 1.71
N PHE A 28 -9.57 -11.52 1.74
CA PHE A 28 -8.67 -12.07 0.73
C PHE A 28 -8.03 -13.34 1.29
N ALA A 29 -8.21 -14.46 0.61
CA ALA A 29 -7.94 -15.76 1.19
C ALA A 29 -7.18 -16.70 0.25
N ASN A 30 -6.26 -17.48 0.82
CA ASN A 30 -5.79 -18.73 0.27
C ASN A 30 -5.94 -19.80 1.37
N PRO A 31 -7.15 -20.41 1.51
CA PRO A 31 -7.44 -21.29 2.63
C PRO A 31 -6.79 -22.65 2.49
N GLY A 32 -6.43 -23.27 3.62
CA GLY A 32 -6.02 -24.66 3.73
C GLY A 32 -7.01 -25.48 4.56
N THR A 33 -6.62 -26.70 4.92
CA THR A 33 -7.50 -27.67 5.58
C THR A 33 -7.96 -27.28 6.99
N SER A 34 -7.18 -26.48 7.71
CA SER A 34 -7.54 -26.01 9.06
C SER A 34 -8.55 -24.87 9.04
N GLU A 35 -8.75 -24.20 7.90
CA GLU A 35 -9.63 -23.04 7.77
C GLU A 35 -11.03 -23.36 7.23
N MET A 36 -11.41 -24.64 7.04
CA MET A 36 -12.68 -25.01 6.40
C MET A 36 -13.91 -24.47 7.13
N HIS A 37 -13.87 -24.39 8.46
CA HIS A 37 -14.98 -23.78 9.23
C HIS A 37 -15.05 -22.26 9.04
N LEU A 38 -13.91 -21.58 8.84
CA LEU A 38 -13.89 -20.16 8.47
C LEU A 38 -14.42 -19.94 7.05
N VAL A 39 -14.08 -20.81 6.09
CA VAL A 39 -14.62 -20.76 4.73
C VAL A 39 -16.15 -20.91 4.74
N THR A 40 -16.68 -21.88 5.53
CA THR A 40 -18.13 -22.05 5.70
C THR A 40 -18.78 -20.83 6.39
N ALA A 41 -18.12 -20.27 7.42
CA ALA A 41 -18.62 -19.07 8.09
C ALA A 41 -18.67 -17.85 7.16
N LEU A 42 -17.69 -17.70 6.25
CA LEU A 42 -17.70 -16.66 5.22
C LEU A 42 -18.81 -16.88 4.18
N ASP A 43 -19.14 -18.12 3.82
CA ASP A 43 -20.27 -18.44 2.93
C ASP A 43 -21.61 -18.01 3.53
N HIS A 44 -21.74 -18.07 4.86
CA HIS A 44 -22.93 -17.64 5.59
C HIS A 44 -22.96 -16.13 5.92
N GLU A 45 -21.90 -15.38 5.60
CA GLU A 45 -21.78 -13.95 5.92
C GLU A 45 -21.61 -13.08 4.64
N PRO A 46 -22.70 -12.81 3.92
CA PRO A 46 -22.66 -12.14 2.63
C PRO A 46 -22.22 -10.67 2.69
N ARG A 47 -22.09 -10.09 3.88
CA ARG A 47 -21.54 -8.73 4.06
C ARG A 47 -20.04 -8.66 3.83
N ILE A 48 -19.33 -9.80 3.87
CA ILE A 48 -17.90 -9.90 3.59
C ILE A 48 -17.69 -10.56 2.23
N HIS A 49 -17.31 -9.80 1.24
CA HIS A 49 -16.94 -10.33 -0.07
C HIS A 49 -15.63 -11.12 0.02
N SER A 50 -15.68 -12.41 -0.32
CA SER A 50 -14.52 -13.31 -0.22
C SER A 50 -13.84 -13.49 -1.56
N VAL A 51 -12.58 -13.08 -1.66
CA VAL A 51 -11.75 -13.12 -2.88
C VAL A 51 -10.71 -14.24 -2.74
N LEU A 52 -10.75 -15.21 -3.64
CA LEU A 52 -9.73 -16.26 -3.69
C LEU A 52 -8.44 -15.72 -4.34
N CYS A 53 -7.34 -15.88 -3.63
CA CYS A 53 -5.99 -15.57 -4.09
C CYS A 53 -5.15 -16.85 -4.15
N LEU A 54 -4.46 -17.10 -5.26
CA LEU A 54 -3.67 -18.34 -5.44
C LEU A 54 -2.30 -18.31 -4.74
N PHE A 55 -2.02 -17.23 -4.01
CA PHE A 55 -0.81 -17.03 -3.23
C PHE A 55 -1.08 -16.02 -2.11
N GLU A 56 -0.62 -16.29 -0.90
CA GLU A 56 -0.91 -15.43 0.26
C GLU A 56 -0.28 -14.05 0.15
N GLY A 57 0.81 -13.90 -0.62
CA GLY A 57 1.37 -12.59 -0.97
C GLY A 57 0.40 -11.74 -1.78
N VAL A 58 -0.45 -12.37 -2.62
CA VAL A 58 -1.56 -11.68 -3.30
C VAL A 58 -2.64 -11.30 -2.30
N ALA A 59 -3.03 -12.21 -1.40
CA ALA A 59 -4.08 -11.94 -0.41
C ALA A 59 -3.74 -10.76 0.49
N THR A 60 -2.51 -10.72 1.02
CA THR A 60 -2.07 -9.65 1.94
C THR A 60 -1.85 -8.32 1.22
N GLY A 61 -1.35 -8.33 -0.02
CA GLY A 61 -1.23 -7.12 -0.83
C GLY A 61 -2.59 -6.55 -1.26
N ALA A 62 -3.57 -7.41 -1.56
CA ALA A 62 -4.93 -6.98 -1.88
C ALA A 62 -5.64 -6.41 -0.65
N ALA A 63 -5.46 -7.02 0.53
CA ALA A 63 -5.97 -6.46 1.77
C ALA A 63 -5.39 -5.06 2.07
N ASP A 64 -4.09 -4.84 1.81
CA ASP A 64 -3.45 -3.52 1.91
C ASP A 64 -4.11 -2.52 0.94
N GLY A 65 -4.29 -2.90 -0.35
CA GLY A 65 -4.92 -2.04 -1.35
C GLY A 65 -6.36 -1.65 -1.00
N HIS A 66 -7.16 -2.62 -0.58
CA HIS A 66 -8.53 -2.40 -0.13
C HIS A 66 -8.57 -1.41 1.04
N ALA A 67 -7.72 -1.61 2.03
CA ALA A 67 -7.68 -0.76 3.22
C ALA A 67 -7.17 0.67 2.93
N ARG A 68 -6.21 0.85 2.01
CA ARG A 68 -5.77 2.18 1.56
C ARG A 68 -6.89 2.97 0.86
N VAL A 69 -7.83 2.27 0.22
CA VAL A 69 -8.98 2.91 -0.44
C VAL A 69 -10.10 3.21 0.55
N THR A 70 -10.50 2.23 1.37
CA THR A 70 -11.64 2.34 2.29
C THR A 70 -11.31 3.05 3.60
N GLY A 71 -10.04 3.07 4.00
CA GLY A 71 -9.60 3.54 5.31
C GLY A 71 -10.00 2.62 6.48
N GLY A 72 -10.51 1.42 6.20
CA GLY A 72 -10.84 0.36 7.16
C GLY A 72 -10.07 -0.93 6.87
N PRO A 73 -9.90 -1.83 7.87
CA PRO A 73 -9.20 -3.08 7.63
C PRO A 73 -9.99 -4.02 6.72
N ALA A 74 -9.27 -4.70 5.82
CA ALA A 74 -9.73 -5.95 5.23
C ALA A 74 -9.23 -7.13 6.06
N MET A 75 -9.93 -8.25 5.98
CA MET A 75 -9.54 -9.53 6.53
C MET A 75 -8.66 -10.28 5.53
N THR A 76 -7.61 -10.96 6.00
CA THR A 76 -6.96 -12.04 5.26
C THR A 76 -7.23 -13.37 5.95
N LEU A 77 -7.26 -14.46 5.20
CA LEU A 77 -7.34 -15.82 5.72
C LEU A 77 -6.11 -16.59 5.26
N LEU A 78 -5.25 -16.96 6.22
CA LEU A 78 -3.93 -17.51 5.98
C LEU A 78 -3.78 -18.89 6.62
N HIS A 79 -3.18 -19.84 5.88
CA HIS A 79 -3.02 -21.21 6.32
C HIS A 79 -1.77 -21.38 7.19
N LEU A 80 -1.97 -21.44 8.50
CA LEU A 80 -0.94 -21.64 9.52
C LEU A 80 0.28 -20.71 9.34
N GLY A 81 1.44 -21.16 9.83
CA GLY A 81 2.70 -20.44 9.68
C GLY A 81 3.18 -20.35 8.23
N ALA A 82 2.94 -21.38 7.43
CA ALA A 82 3.34 -21.40 6.02
C ALA A 82 2.62 -20.30 5.22
N GLY A 83 1.30 -20.18 5.36
CA GLY A 83 0.53 -19.14 4.69
C GLY A 83 0.89 -17.73 5.19
N TYR A 84 1.13 -17.58 6.50
CA TYR A 84 1.62 -16.31 7.03
C TYR A 84 2.98 -15.90 6.43
N LEU A 85 3.92 -16.83 6.33
CA LEU A 85 5.24 -16.58 5.75
C LEU A 85 5.15 -16.19 4.27
N ASN A 86 4.31 -16.85 3.48
CA ASN A 86 4.05 -16.50 2.09
C ASN A 86 3.49 -15.07 1.94
N GLY A 87 2.64 -14.62 2.88
CA GLY A 87 2.06 -13.27 2.91
C GLY A 87 2.98 -12.19 3.48
N GLY A 88 4.10 -12.58 4.11
CA GLY A 88 4.92 -11.73 4.97
C GLY A 88 5.44 -10.45 4.32
N ALA A 89 5.83 -10.50 3.04
CA ALA A 89 6.37 -9.35 2.32
C ALA A 89 5.34 -8.20 2.22
N ASN A 90 4.10 -8.51 1.86
CA ASN A 90 3.05 -7.50 1.75
C ASN A 90 2.45 -7.10 3.10
N ILE A 91 2.49 -7.97 4.14
CA ILE A 91 2.24 -7.56 5.53
C ILE A 91 3.27 -6.51 5.97
N HIS A 92 4.55 -6.68 5.60
CA HIS A 92 5.59 -5.68 5.86
C HIS A 92 5.28 -4.36 5.15
N ASN A 93 4.89 -4.38 3.86
CA ASN A 93 4.48 -3.19 3.12
C ASN A 93 3.31 -2.47 3.81
N ALA A 94 2.27 -3.20 4.22
CA ALA A 94 1.12 -2.66 4.95
C ALA A 94 1.52 -2.04 6.30
N LYS A 95 2.46 -2.67 7.04
CA LYS A 95 2.98 -2.13 8.29
C LYS A 95 3.69 -0.79 8.07
N ARG A 96 4.49 -0.66 7.01
CA ARG A 96 5.17 0.58 6.65
C ARG A 96 4.24 1.65 6.08
N ALA A 97 3.09 1.23 5.55
CA ALA A 97 2.02 2.11 5.11
C ALA A 97 1.10 2.58 6.25
N TRP A 98 1.27 2.04 7.46
CA TRP A 98 0.32 2.21 8.57
C TRP A 98 -1.11 1.84 8.16
N THR A 99 -1.24 0.83 7.32
CA THR A 99 -2.53 0.36 6.81
C THR A 99 -3.15 -0.64 7.76
N PRO A 100 -4.39 -0.44 8.22
CA PRO A 100 -5.08 -1.40 9.06
C PRO A 100 -5.36 -2.69 8.28
N MET A 101 -5.02 -3.85 8.85
CA MET A 101 -5.23 -5.17 8.25
C MET A 101 -5.44 -6.19 9.36
N ILE A 102 -6.37 -7.13 9.17
CA ILE A 102 -6.64 -8.20 10.13
C ILE A 102 -6.25 -9.54 9.49
N ASN A 103 -5.09 -10.09 9.88
CA ASN A 103 -4.68 -11.42 9.47
C ASN A 103 -5.32 -12.45 10.40
N VAL A 104 -6.32 -13.18 9.89
CA VAL A 104 -6.86 -14.35 10.55
C VAL A 104 -6.05 -15.55 10.09
N ILE A 105 -5.41 -16.21 11.03
CA ILE A 105 -4.50 -17.31 10.77
C ILE A 105 -5.09 -18.57 11.40
N GLY A 106 -5.42 -19.56 10.57
CA GLY A 106 -5.80 -20.87 11.10
C GLY A 106 -4.63 -21.52 11.84
N ASP A 107 -4.95 -22.33 12.85
CA ASP A 107 -3.93 -23.10 13.55
C ASP A 107 -4.43 -24.52 13.82
N HIS A 108 -3.54 -25.40 14.20
CA HIS A 108 -3.93 -26.73 14.70
C HIS A 108 -4.85 -26.62 15.92
N ALA A 109 -5.69 -27.63 16.12
CA ALA A 109 -6.44 -27.77 17.36
C ALA A 109 -5.48 -27.73 18.58
N VAL A 110 -5.83 -27.00 19.63
CA VAL A 110 -4.97 -26.80 20.81
C VAL A 110 -4.41 -28.12 21.37
N PRO A 111 -5.23 -29.20 21.54
CA PRO A 111 -4.71 -30.50 22.01
C PRO A 111 -3.73 -31.17 21.04
N HIS A 112 -3.73 -30.79 19.76
CA HIS A 112 -2.89 -31.38 18.72
C HIS A 112 -1.48 -30.77 18.67
N LEU A 113 -1.30 -29.53 19.08
CA LEU A 113 -0.01 -28.80 19.03
C LEU A 113 1.15 -29.58 19.70
N ARG A 114 0.87 -30.30 20.78
CA ARG A 114 1.89 -31.09 21.50
C ARG A 114 2.54 -32.22 20.69
N TYR A 115 1.95 -32.59 19.55
CA TYR A 115 2.46 -33.70 18.71
C TYR A 115 3.40 -33.21 17.62
N ASP A 116 3.62 -31.93 17.50
CA ASP A 116 4.52 -31.31 16.51
C ASP A 116 4.28 -31.85 15.08
N ALA A 117 3.01 -31.79 14.64
CA ALA A 117 2.61 -32.24 13.31
C ALA A 117 3.37 -31.48 12.21
N PRO A 118 3.49 -32.01 10.97
CA PRO A 118 4.34 -31.43 9.93
C PRO A 118 4.11 -29.93 9.60
N LEU A 119 2.90 -29.41 9.85
CA LEU A 119 2.58 -27.98 9.66
C LEU A 119 2.63 -27.16 10.95
N THR A 120 2.93 -27.76 12.09
CA THR A 120 3.07 -27.03 13.35
C THR A 120 4.22 -26.03 13.25
N SER A 121 3.97 -24.79 13.67
CA SER A 121 4.98 -23.75 13.71
C SER A 121 4.70 -22.76 14.84
N ASN A 122 5.71 -22.05 15.29
CA ASN A 122 5.53 -20.96 16.27
C ASN A 122 4.96 -19.71 15.57
N ILE A 123 3.66 -19.72 15.24
CA ILE A 123 3.00 -18.63 14.53
C ILE A 123 3.07 -17.31 15.32
N MET A 124 2.94 -17.36 16.66
CA MET A 124 3.10 -16.20 17.53
C MET A 124 4.48 -15.53 17.35
N GLY A 125 5.54 -16.35 17.27
CA GLY A 125 6.90 -15.87 17.03
C GLY A 125 7.13 -15.35 15.61
N LEU A 126 6.49 -15.95 14.62
CA LEU A 126 6.59 -15.53 13.21
C LEU A 126 5.84 -14.22 12.95
N ALA A 127 4.61 -14.10 13.46
CA ALA A 127 3.72 -12.98 13.17
C ALA A 127 3.93 -11.78 14.13
N GLY A 128 4.38 -12.00 15.36
CA GLY A 128 4.54 -10.96 16.37
C GLY A 128 5.33 -9.73 15.91
N PRO A 129 6.53 -9.87 15.34
CA PRO A 129 7.33 -8.72 14.90
C PRO A 129 6.67 -7.84 13.82
N ASN A 130 5.76 -8.41 13.03
CA ASN A 130 5.07 -7.70 11.95
C ASN A 130 3.64 -7.29 12.30
N SER A 131 3.16 -7.63 13.50
CA SER A 131 1.81 -7.28 13.97
C SER A 131 1.88 -6.20 15.06
N ASN A 132 0.95 -5.25 15.01
CA ASN A 132 0.78 -4.27 16.10
C ASN A 132 0.09 -4.90 17.32
N TRP A 133 -0.63 -5.99 17.09
CA TRP A 133 -1.32 -6.80 18.10
C TRP A 133 -1.40 -8.24 17.60
N ILE A 134 -1.23 -9.22 18.49
CA ILE A 134 -1.37 -10.63 18.17
C ILE A 134 -1.94 -11.40 19.36
N LYS A 135 -2.94 -12.22 19.12
CA LYS A 135 -3.51 -13.16 20.12
C LYS A 135 -4.00 -14.44 19.44
N SER A 136 -4.19 -15.48 20.26
CA SER A 136 -4.84 -16.73 19.87
C SER A 136 -6.19 -16.86 20.57
N ALA A 137 -7.21 -17.25 19.83
CA ALA A 137 -8.55 -17.51 20.34
C ALA A 137 -8.68 -18.98 20.76
N ASP A 138 -8.04 -19.34 21.87
CA ASP A 138 -7.91 -20.74 22.32
C ASP A 138 -9.23 -21.34 22.87
N THR A 139 -10.30 -20.56 22.93
CA THR A 139 -11.62 -21.00 23.36
C THR A 139 -12.71 -20.39 22.48
N VAL A 140 -13.77 -21.16 22.23
CA VAL A 140 -14.93 -20.68 21.46
C VAL A 140 -15.55 -19.40 22.06
N ALA A 141 -15.57 -19.28 23.37
CA ALA A 141 -16.12 -18.12 24.08
C ALA A 141 -15.33 -16.82 23.82
N SER A 142 -14.05 -16.92 23.48
CA SER A 142 -13.20 -15.76 23.24
C SER A 142 -13.16 -15.29 21.78
N ALA A 143 -13.60 -16.10 20.82
CA ALA A 143 -13.42 -15.86 19.39
C ALA A 143 -14.03 -14.52 18.92
N GLY A 144 -15.28 -14.23 19.29
CA GLY A 144 -15.92 -12.97 18.92
C GLY A 144 -15.30 -11.74 19.60
N ASP A 145 -15.05 -11.79 20.91
CA ASP A 145 -14.45 -10.65 21.62
C ASP A 145 -13.03 -10.35 21.14
N LEU A 146 -12.22 -11.37 20.80
CA LEU A 146 -10.90 -11.19 20.25
C LEU A 146 -10.93 -10.67 18.80
N ALA A 147 -11.95 -11.03 18.01
CA ALA A 147 -12.17 -10.44 16.69
C ALA A 147 -12.47 -8.93 16.79
N ALA A 148 -13.31 -8.53 17.74
CA ALA A 148 -13.60 -7.12 18.00
C ALA A 148 -12.36 -6.37 18.50
N GLU A 149 -11.54 -7.00 19.35
CA GLU A 149 -10.26 -6.43 19.83
C GLU A 149 -9.25 -6.29 18.70
N ALA A 150 -9.13 -7.29 17.82
CA ALA A 150 -8.26 -7.23 16.64
C ALA A 150 -8.64 -6.08 15.71
N TRP A 151 -9.96 -5.90 15.47
CA TRP A 151 -10.44 -4.78 14.67
C TRP A 151 -10.07 -3.41 15.29
N GLU A 152 -10.30 -3.20 16.58
CA GLU A 152 -9.92 -1.99 17.27
C GLU A 152 -8.40 -1.76 17.24
N ALA A 153 -7.63 -2.81 17.51
CA ALA A 153 -6.16 -2.78 17.54
C ALA A 153 -5.54 -2.47 16.16
N SER A 154 -6.23 -2.83 15.05
CA SER A 154 -5.74 -2.51 13.70
C SER A 154 -5.66 -1.01 13.44
N PHE A 155 -6.49 -0.21 14.11
CA PHE A 155 -6.41 1.25 14.10
C PHE A 155 -5.44 1.80 15.15
N GLY A 156 -5.15 1.07 16.22
CA GLY A 156 -4.22 1.31 17.33
C GLY A 156 -3.89 2.77 17.63
N PRO A 157 -2.82 3.08 18.37
CA PRO A 157 -2.28 4.44 18.35
C PRO A 157 -1.72 4.79 16.96
N VAL A 158 -1.04 3.85 16.32
CA VAL A 158 -0.61 3.90 14.92
C VAL A 158 -1.26 2.70 14.23
N SER A 159 -2.02 2.95 13.16
CA SER A 159 -2.67 1.89 12.40
C SER A 159 -1.66 0.89 11.83
N GLY A 160 -2.08 -0.36 11.63
CA GLY A 160 -1.22 -1.38 11.05
C GLY A 160 -1.80 -2.78 11.09
N PRO A 161 -1.09 -3.76 10.54
CA PRO A 161 -1.49 -5.15 10.57
C PRO A 161 -1.58 -5.70 12.00
N VAL A 162 -2.61 -6.51 12.24
CA VAL A 162 -2.81 -7.30 13.45
C VAL A 162 -2.99 -8.77 13.05
N SER A 163 -2.72 -9.70 13.97
CA SER A 163 -2.87 -11.13 13.72
C SER A 163 -3.72 -11.78 14.80
N LEU A 164 -4.75 -12.51 14.37
CA LEU A 164 -5.62 -13.30 15.23
C LEU A 164 -5.54 -14.76 14.81
N LEU A 165 -4.96 -15.60 15.68
CA LEU A 165 -4.92 -17.03 15.47
C LEU A 165 -6.25 -17.66 15.87
N LEU A 166 -6.79 -18.54 15.03
CA LEU A 166 -7.98 -19.32 15.33
C LEU A 166 -7.65 -20.81 15.26
N PRO A 167 -7.43 -21.47 16.41
CA PRO A 167 -7.25 -22.91 16.45
C PRO A 167 -8.46 -23.65 15.87
N ALA A 168 -8.22 -24.79 15.20
CA ALA A 168 -9.24 -25.53 14.50
C ALA A 168 -10.38 -26.01 15.44
N ASP A 169 -10.05 -26.42 16.66
CA ASP A 169 -11.07 -26.81 17.66
C ASP A 169 -11.90 -25.63 18.14
N THR A 170 -11.35 -24.46 18.28
CA THR A 170 -12.13 -23.24 18.52
C THR A 170 -13.04 -22.93 17.32
N ALA A 171 -12.53 -23.09 16.09
CA ALA A 171 -13.28 -22.78 14.87
C ALA A 171 -14.55 -23.64 14.73
N TRP A 172 -14.48 -24.96 15.01
CA TRP A 172 -15.62 -25.87 14.82
C TRP A 172 -16.53 -26.02 16.05
N THR A 173 -16.09 -25.59 17.25
CA THR A 173 -16.88 -25.79 18.49
C THR A 173 -18.04 -24.82 18.55
N GLU A 174 -19.22 -25.35 18.90
CA GLU A 174 -20.44 -24.58 19.14
C GLU A 174 -20.38 -23.81 20.46
N GLY A 175 -21.16 -22.73 20.55
CA GLY A 175 -21.27 -21.87 21.75
C GLY A 175 -20.56 -20.53 21.60
N GLY A 176 -20.09 -20.20 20.37
CA GLY A 176 -19.58 -18.88 20.01
C GLY A 176 -20.67 -17.80 20.11
N LYS A 177 -20.24 -16.59 20.34
CA LYS A 177 -21.10 -15.39 20.37
C LYS A 177 -20.38 -14.24 19.67
N PRO A 178 -21.12 -13.36 18.97
CA PRO A 178 -20.54 -12.12 18.45
C PRO A 178 -19.90 -11.30 19.57
N GLY A 179 -18.76 -10.76 19.28
CA GLY A 179 -18.04 -9.89 20.20
C GLY A 179 -18.76 -8.55 20.42
N LYS A 180 -18.48 -7.92 21.54
CA LYS A 180 -19.02 -6.60 21.84
C LYS A 180 -18.51 -5.56 20.84
N ARG A 181 -19.43 -4.73 20.31
CA ARG A 181 -19.08 -3.65 19.40
C ARG A 181 -18.12 -2.67 20.06
N ARG A 182 -17.02 -2.37 19.37
CA ARG A 182 -16.00 -1.40 19.78
C ARG A 182 -16.06 -0.14 18.91
N ALA A 183 -15.64 0.98 19.45
CA ALA A 183 -15.55 2.22 18.71
C ALA A 183 -14.22 2.26 17.95
N ARG A 184 -14.24 2.81 16.72
CA ARG A 184 -13.02 3.06 15.96
C ARG A 184 -12.16 4.09 16.71
N PRO A 185 -10.89 3.79 17.01
CA PRO A 185 -9.95 4.77 17.50
C PRO A 185 -9.81 5.94 16.53
N MET A 186 -9.85 7.15 17.05
CA MET A 186 -9.68 8.37 16.25
C MET A 186 -8.22 8.78 16.22
N LEU A 187 -7.77 9.33 15.10
CA LEU A 187 -6.46 9.97 15.04
C LEU A 187 -6.35 11.08 16.11
N ARG A 188 -5.15 11.25 16.64
CA ARG A 188 -4.89 12.31 17.61
C ARG A 188 -5.09 13.69 16.99
N LYS A 189 -5.87 14.52 17.64
CA LYS A 189 -6.06 15.92 17.28
C LYS A 189 -4.75 16.71 17.44
N PRO A 190 -4.60 17.86 16.74
CA PRO A 190 -3.46 18.76 16.95
C PRO A 190 -3.27 19.14 18.42
N ASP A 191 -2.04 19.05 18.89
CA ASP A 191 -1.65 19.55 20.21
C ASP A 191 -1.39 21.06 20.11
N ALA A 192 -2.22 21.87 20.77
CA ALA A 192 -2.12 23.32 20.72
C ALA A 192 -0.74 23.86 21.13
N ALA A 193 -0.13 23.28 22.15
CA ALA A 193 1.21 23.70 22.61
C ALA A 193 2.29 23.41 21.55
N ARG A 194 2.18 22.27 20.85
CA ARG A 194 3.09 21.92 19.74
C ARG A 194 2.88 22.81 18.53
N ILE A 195 1.63 23.14 18.19
CA ILE A 195 1.31 24.09 17.11
C ILE A 195 1.88 25.49 17.41
N GLU A 196 1.66 26.01 18.61
CA GLU A 196 2.21 27.31 19.02
C GLU A 196 3.75 27.30 19.02
N ALA A 197 4.39 26.22 19.48
CA ALA A 197 5.84 26.08 19.45
C ALA A 197 6.37 26.02 18.01
N ALA A 198 5.70 25.29 17.10
CA ALA A 198 6.05 25.26 15.68
C ALA A 198 5.90 26.64 15.04
N ALA A 199 4.80 27.34 15.32
CA ALA A 199 4.56 28.71 14.82
C ALA A 199 5.63 29.71 15.30
N ARG A 200 6.08 29.60 16.57
CA ARG A 200 7.20 30.41 17.07
C ARG A 200 8.51 30.12 16.35
N LYS A 201 8.84 28.82 16.14
CA LYS A 201 10.05 28.41 15.42
C LYS A 201 10.05 28.92 13.96
N LEU A 202 8.89 28.90 13.30
CA LEU A 202 8.74 29.40 11.93
C LEU A 202 9.03 30.91 11.79
N LYS A 203 8.82 31.72 12.85
CA LYS A 203 9.14 33.16 12.83
C LYS A 203 10.65 33.43 12.70
N ASP A 204 11.46 32.54 13.26
CA ASP A 204 12.92 32.68 13.30
C ASP A 204 13.61 31.95 12.14
N ALA A 205 12.90 31.00 11.50
CA ALA A 205 13.42 30.18 10.43
C ALA A 205 13.56 30.97 9.11
N LYS A 206 14.65 30.76 8.40
CA LYS A 206 14.95 31.42 7.10
C LYS A 206 14.56 30.54 5.91
N LYS A 207 14.71 29.23 6.04
CA LYS A 207 14.38 28.23 5.01
C LYS A 207 13.62 27.05 5.66
N PRO A 208 12.40 27.26 6.17
CA PRO A 208 11.62 26.21 6.79
C PRO A 208 11.09 25.22 5.75
N VAL A 209 11.11 23.94 6.11
CA VAL A 209 10.47 22.86 5.36
C VAL A 209 9.48 22.13 6.27
N ILE A 210 8.43 21.55 5.69
CA ILE A 210 7.52 20.64 6.38
C ILE A 210 7.43 19.33 5.60
N LEU A 211 7.75 18.22 6.28
CA LEU A 211 7.58 16.86 5.76
C LEU A 211 6.21 16.35 6.18
N ILE A 212 5.41 15.93 5.20
CA ILE A 212 4.01 15.54 5.40
C ILE A 212 3.71 14.12 4.92
N ASN A 213 2.80 13.43 5.61
CA ASN A 213 2.23 12.15 5.22
C ASN A 213 0.85 11.96 5.89
N GLY A 214 0.21 10.79 5.70
CA GLY A 214 -1.09 10.46 6.28
C GLY A 214 -2.23 11.31 5.73
N THR A 215 -3.11 11.84 6.59
CA THR A 215 -4.27 12.65 6.17
C THR A 215 -3.88 13.97 5.50
N ALA A 216 -2.66 14.47 5.69
CA ALA A 216 -2.14 15.64 4.97
C ALA A 216 -2.04 15.41 3.45
N LEU A 217 -2.03 14.16 2.98
CA LEU A 217 -1.98 13.81 1.55
C LEU A 217 -3.36 13.64 0.90
N THR A 218 -4.45 13.86 1.63
CA THR A 218 -5.78 14.02 1.04
C THR A 218 -5.89 15.37 0.31
N LYS A 219 -6.90 15.52 -0.55
CA LYS A 219 -7.14 16.79 -1.26
C LYS A 219 -7.27 17.97 -0.29
N GLU A 220 -7.99 17.76 0.81
CA GLU A 220 -8.21 18.76 1.86
C GLU A 220 -6.92 19.09 2.61
N GLY A 221 -6.12 18.08 2.98
CA GLY A 221 -4.83 18.25 3.63
C GLY A 221 -3.82 18.98 2.73
N LEU A 222 -3.78 18.62 1.45
CA LEU A 222 -2.92 19.27 0.45
C LEU A 222 -3.31 20.74 0.21
N ALA A 223 -4.60 21.10 0.33
CA ALA A 223 -5.02 22.49 0.28
C ALA A 223 -4.41 23.31 1.43
N GLN A 224 -4.27 22.73 2.63
CA GLN A 224 -3.55 23.39 3.73
C GLN A 224 -2.05 23.47 3.45
N GLY A 225 -1.48 22.45 2.78
CA GLY A 225 -0.10 22.51 2.27
C GLY A 225 0.14 23.68 1.32
N ALA A 226 -0.82 23.98 0.43
CA ALA A 226 -0.76 25.15 -0.45
C ALA A 226 -0.74 26.48 0.33
N ARG A 227 -1.52 26.60 1.41
CA ARG A 227 -1.49 27.77 2.32
C ARG A 227 -0.11 27.95 2.96
N LEU A 228 0.48 26.85 3.46
CA LEU A 228 1.82 26.88 4.08
C LEU A 228 2.90 27.26 3.07
N LYS A 229 2.82 26.75 1.82
CA LYS A 229 3.74 27.14 0.74
C LYS A 229 3.62 28.62 0.41
N ALA A 230 2.42 29.15 0.34
CA ALA A 230 2.18 30.58 0.11
C ALA A 230 2.75 31.46 1.25
N ALA A 231 2.86 30.91 2.47
CA ALA A 231 3.52 31.55 3.60
C ALA A 231 5.04 31.36 3.63
N GLY A 232 5.65 30.77 2.60
CA GLY A 232 7.11 30.61 2.44
C GLY A 232 7.68 29.32 3.05
N ILE A 233 6.85 28.35 3.40
CA ILE A 233 7.28 27.05 3.93
C ILE A 233 7.31 26.04 2.78
N ARG A 234 8.46 25.41 2.53
CA ARG A 234 8.57 24.34 1.53
C ARG A 234 7.83 23.08 2.03
N VAL A 235 6.90 22.56 1.24
CA VAL A 235 6.10 21.38 1.59
C VAL A 235 6.63 20.17 0.82
N ILE A 236 7.01 19.12 1.54
CA ILE A 236 7.66 17.92 1.01
C ILE A 236 6.91 16.69 1.51
N THR A 237 6.75 15.67 0.66
CA THR A 237 6.27 14.33 1.06
C THR A 237 7.43 13.37 1.30
N ASP A 238 7.16 12.26 2.02
CA ASP A 238 8.08 11.12 2.04
C ASP A 238 8.37 10.61 0.61
N THR A 239 9.49 9.92 0.45
CA THR A 239 9.86 9.25 -0.83
C THR A 239 8.78 8.27 -1.27
N PHE A 240 8.25 7.48 -0.33
CA PHE A 240 7.13 6.57 -0.52
C PHE A 240 6.05 6.83 0.53
N PHE A 241 4.83 6.99 0.06
CA PHE A 241 3.65 7.25 0.89
C PHE A 241 2.54 6.23 0.57
N PRO A 242 1.63 5.98 1.54
CA PRO A 242 0.55 5.00 1.34
C PRO A 242 -0.39 5.38 0.19
N ARG A 243 -0.87 6.61 0.20
CA ARG A 243 -1.80 7.17 -0.78
C ARG A 243 -1.71 8.70 -0.78
N GLN A 244 -1.76 9.30 -1.96
CA GLN A 244 -1.77 10.74 -2.17
C GLN A 244 -2.79 11.13 -3.24
N ALA A 245 -3.64 12.11 -2.96
CA ALA A 245 -4.47 12.77 -3.96
C ALA A 245 -3.58 13.58 -4.92
N ARG A 246 -3.86 13.52 -6.23
CA ARG A 246 -3.04 14.14 -7.27
C ARG A 246 -3.89 14.59 -8.47
N GLY A 247 -3.23 15.26 -9.39
CA GLY A 247 -3.84 15.73 -10.64
C GLY A 247 -4.43 17.12 -10.56
N ALA A 248 -5.23 17.48 -11.54
CA ALA A 248 -5.84 18.79 -11.68
C ALA A 248 -6.65 19.18 -10.44
N GLY A 249 -6.52 20.43 -10.02
CA GLY A 249 -7.20 20.96 -8.84
C GLY A 249 -6.64 20.51 -7.49
N VAL A 250 -5.44 19.87 -7.49
CA VAL A 250 -4.75 19.46 -6.28
C VAL A 250 -3.40 20.17 -6.17
N PHE A 251 -2.99 20.55 -4.96
CA PHE A 251 -1.66 21.10 -4.71
C PHE A 251 -0.58 20.04 -4.92
N ILE A 252 0.52 20.43 -5.55
CA ILE A 252 1.67 19.56 -5.82
C ILE A 252 2.77 19.86 -4.78
N PRO A 253 2.94 19.05 -3.73
CA PRO A 253 4.11 19.12 -2.86
C PRO A 253 5.35 18.56 -3.58
N ASP A 254 6.53 18.96 -3.13
CA ASP A 254 7.77 18.29 -3.53
C ASP A 254 7.76 16.85 -2.97
N ARG A 255 8.57 15.98 -3.56
CA ARG A 255 8.76 14.61 -3.07
C ARG A 255 10.23 14.42 -2.70
N MET A 256 10.48 13.86 -1.51
CA MET A 256 11.83 13.54 -1.06
C MET A 256 12.50 12.55 -2.02
N GLN A 257 13.74 12.82 -2.37
CA GLN A 257 14.51 11.96 -3.26
C GLN A 257 14.85 10.63 -2.60
N TYR A 258 14.91 9.57 -3.40
CA TYR A 258 15.23 8.22 -2.92
C TYR A 258 16.69 8.10 -2.44
N PHE A 259 17.63 8.66 -3.18
CA PHE A 259 19.04 8.58 -2.85
C PHE A 259 19.40 9.58 -1.75
N ALA A 260 20.04 9.08 -0.69
CA ALA A 260 20.33 9.86 0.51
C ALA A 260 21.09 11.16 0.25
N GLU A 261 22.14 11.09 -0.58
CA GLU A 261 22.92 12.27 -0.97
C GLU A 261 22.11 13.31 -1.74
N GLY A 262 21.24 12.84 -2.63
CA GLY A 262 20.32 13.72 -3.36
C GLY A 262 19.30 14.38 -2.44
N ALA A 263 18.72 13.62 -1.49
CA ALA A 263 17.77 14.14 -0.52
C ALA A 263 18.40 15.23 0.38
N VAL A 264 19.61 14.99 0.90
CA VAL A 264 20.32 15.97 1.73
C VAL A 264 20.72 17.21 0.91
N ALA A 265 21.22 17.03 -0.32
CA ALA A 265 21.58 18.15 -1.19
C ALA A 265 20.34 19.00 -1.58
N ASP A 266 19.20 18.34 -1.84
CA ASP A 266 17.95 19.03 -2.16
C ASP A 266 17.40 19.88 -0.98
N LEU A 267 17.73 19.48 0.24
CA LEU A 267 17.35 20.18 1.48
C LEU A 267 18.44 21.13 1.99
N GLU A 268 19.52 21.35 1.24
CA GLU A 268 20.65 22.18 1.68
C GLU A 268 20.21 23.60 2.08
N GLY A 269 20.68 24.02 3.25
CA GLY A 269 20.38 25.31 3.84
C GLY A 269 19.00 25.39 4.52
N ALA A 270 18.20 24.31 4.56
CA ALA A 270 17.05 24.26 5.44
C ALA A 270 17.52 24.35 6.90
N ASP A 271 16.89 25.22 7.70
CA ASP A 271 17.24 25.48 9.10
C ASP A 271 16.20 24.94 10.10
N LEU A 272 15.00 24.66 9.62
CA LEU A 272 13.91 24.04 10.37
C LEU A 272 13.19 23.00 9.52
N MET A 273 13.03 21.77 10.04
CA MET A 273 12.19 20.75 9.43
C MET A 273 11.03 20.43 10.38
N LEU A 274 9.81 20.85 10.04
CA LEU A 274 8.60 20.38 10.71
C LEU A 274 8.22 19.00 10.16
N VAL A 275 7.67 18.14 11.02
CA VAL A 275 7.23 16.79 10.62
C VAL A 275 5.79 16.58 11.06
N ALA A 276 4.90 16.23 10.13
CA ALA A 276 3.48 16.01 10.36
C ALA A 276 2.98 14.73 9.66
N GLY A 277 2.46 13.78 10.44
CA GLY A 277 1.90 12.51 9.94
C GLY A 277 2.94 11.46 9.54
N THR A 278 4.21 11.68 9.89
CA THR A 278 5.32 10.77 9.58
C THR A 278 6.41 10.85 10.67
N GLN A 279 7.58 10.33 10.37
CA GLN A 279 8.76 10.33 11.25
C GLN A 279 9.88 11.16 10.62
N VAL A 280 10.93 11.46 11.40
CA VAL A 280 12.15 12.08 10.87
C VAL A 280 12.72 11.18 9.77
N PRO A 281 13.03 11.74 8.57
CA PRO A 281 13.37 10.94 7.41
C PRO A 281 14.74 10.28 7.56
N VAL A 282 14.82 9.00 7.16
CA VAL A 282 16.06 8.21 7.14
C VAL A 282 16.28 7.59 5.76
N ALA A 283 17.53 7.33 5.43
CA ALA A 283 17.91 6.65 4.19
C ALA A 283 17.40 5.19 4.19
N PHE A 284 17.07 4.67 3.01
CA PHE A 284 16.66 3.27 2.86
C PHE A 284 17.79 2.30 3.22
N PHE A 285 19.02 2.66 2.85
CA PHE A 285 20.21 1.86 3.10
C PHE A 285 21.35 2.74 3.62
N SER A 286 22.20 2.16 4.46
CA SER A 286 23.45 2.78 4.88
C SER A 286 24.60 2.31 4.01
N TYR A 287 25.34 3.26 3.43
CA TYR A 287 26.54 2.98 2.64
C TYR A 287 27.73 3.80 3.17
N PRO A 288 28.97 3.35 2.94
CA PRO A 288 30.16 4.11 3.34
C PRO A 288 30.14 5.54 2.82
N GLY A 289 30.28 6.51 3.72
CA GLY A 289 30.30 7.93 3.38
C GLY A 289 28.95 8.53 2.97
N LYS A 290 27.83 7.80 3.14
CA LYS A 290 26.48 8.30 2.89
C LYS A 290 25.72 8.56 4.20
N PRO A 291 24.87 9.60 4.26
CA PRO A 291 24.10 9.91 5.47
C PRO A 291 23.01 8.87 5.71
N SER A 292 22.78 8.49 6.99
CA SER A 292 21.64 7.66 7.40
C SER A 292 20.41 8.50 7.75
N VAL A 293 20.60 9.72 8.26
CA VAL A 293 19.50 10.65 8.57
C VAL A 293 19.48 11.71 7.46
N LEU A 294 18.28 11.96 6.88
CA LEU A 294 18.13 12.86 5.73
C LEU A 294 17.80 14.30 6.17
N VAL A 295 18.26 14.68 7.35
CA VAL A 295 18.17 16.06 7.87
C VAL A 295 19.50 16.73 7.63
N PRO A 296 19.58 17.88 6.89
CA PRO A 296 20.83 18.58 6.65
C PRO A 296 21.51 19.06 7.93
N GLU A 297 22.83 19.23 7.88
CA GLU A 297 23.56 19.85 8.98
C GLU A 297 23.03 21.26 9.25
N GLY A 298 22.85 21.59 10.53
CA GLY A 298 22.29 22.87 10.96
C GLY A 298 20.76 22.95 10.94
N CYS A 299 20.07 21.97 10.35
CA CYS A 299 18.62 21.89 10.36
C CYS A 299 18.11 21.22 11.64
N THR A 300 17.10 21.81 12.29
CA THR A 300 16.48 21.25 13.49
C THR A 300 15.15 20.57 13.14
N PRO A 301 15.04 19.24 13.30
CA PRO A 301 13.74 18.59 13.15
C PRO A 301 12.83 18.86 14.34
N TYR A 302 11.54 19.13 14.07
CA TYR A 302 10.51 19.32 15.10
C TYR A 302 9.24 18.54 14.71
N ILE A 303 8.93 17.51 15.50
CA ILE A 303 7.76 16.66 15.25
C ILE A 303 6.52 17.35 15.82
N VAL A 304 5.66 17.86 14.95
CA VAL A 304 4.36 18.46 15.30
C VAL A 304 3.34 17.37 15.61
N GLY A 305 3.35 16.28 14.84
CA GLY A 305 2.59 15.05 15.09
C GLY A 305 3.11 13.89 14.27
N GLY A 306 3.12 12.70 14.86
CA GLY A 306 3.55 11.45 14.23
C GLY A 306 2.44 10.78 13.40
N PRO A 307 2.67 9.51 12.97
CA PRO A 307 1.69 8.76 12.15
C PRO A 307 0.33 8.54 12.83
N GLU A 308 0.28 8.64 14.16
CA GLU A 308 -0.94 8.54 14.96
C GLU A 308 -1.84 9.79 14.92
N SER A 309 -1.37 10.87 14.29
CA SER A 309 -2.01 12.18 14.33
C SER A 309 -2.80 12.48 13.06
N ASP A 310 -3.86 13.28 13.21
CA ASP A 310 -4.55 13.90 12.08
C ASP A 310 -3.67 15.01 11.49
N SER A 311 -2.85 14.64 10.52
CA SER A 311 -1.89 15.56 9.90
C SER A 311 -2.55 16.65 9.04
N ALA A 312 -3.73 16.40 8.46
CA ALA A 312 -4.48 17.45 7.77
C ALA A 312 -4.92 18.56 8.74
N ALA A 313 -5.47 18.16 9.89
CA ALA A 313 -5.84 19.10 10.94
C ALA A 313 -4.62 19.82 11.54
N ILE A 314 -3.45 19.16 11.62
CA ILE A 314 -2.19 19.80 12.03
C ILE A 314 -1.80 20.90 11.03
N LEU A 315 -1.86 20.64 9.72
CA LEU A 315 -1.52 21.64 8.70
C LEU A 315 -2.48 22.84 8.77
N GLU A 316 -3.79 22.59 8.93
CA GLU A 316 -4.79 23.63 9.10
C GLU A 316 -4.50 24.51 10.33
N ALA A 317 -4.34 23.88 11.50
CA ALA A 317 -4.05 24.60 12.74
C ALA A 317 -2.74 25.40 12.67
N LEU A 318 -1.71 24.86 12.01
CA LEU A 318 -0.45 25.55 11.80
C LEU A 318 -0.59 26.74 10.85
N ALA A 319 -1.30 26.57 9.72
CA ALA A 319 -1.57 27.64 8.77
C ALA A 319 -2.34 28.80 9.43
N ASP A 320 -3.34 28.48 10.26
CA ASP A 320 -4.10 29.46 11.01
C ASP A 320 -3.23 30.19 12.07
N ALA A 321 -2.40 29.44 12.81
CA ALA A 321 -1.52 30.02 13.85
C ALA A 321 -0.48 30.99 13.31
N ILE A 322 -0.06 30.83 12.05
CA ILE A 322 0.87 31.77 11.38
C ILE A 322 0.16 32.83 10.53
N GLY A 323 -1.19 32.78 10.45
CA GLY A 323 -1.98 33.70 9.64
C GLY A 323 -1.80 33.49 8.12
N ALA A 324 -1.54 32.24 7.69
CA ALA A 324 -1.40 31.90 6.28
C ALA A 324 -2.73 32.11 5.54
N LYS A 325 -2.67 32.80 4.40
CA LYS A 325 -3.85 33.07 3.56
C LYS A 325 -4.19 31.84 2.70
N ASP A 326 -5.41 31.79 2.21
CA ASP A 326 -5.81 30.83 1.19
C ASP A 326 -4.93 30.96 -0.06
N SER A 327 -4.68 29.83 -0.69
CA SER A 327 -3.84 29.73 -1.88
C SER A 327 -4.60 29.06 -3.01
N ALA A 328 -4.40 29.56 -4.22
CA ALA A 328 -4.90 28.97 -5.47
C ALA A 328 -3.80 28.19 -6.21
N ASP A 329 -2.71 27.83 -5.55
CA ASP A 329 -1.60 27.06 -6.14
C ASP A 329 -1.99 25.59 -6.31
N PHE A 330 -2.87 25.34 -7.28
CA PHE A 330 -3.34 24.01 -7.65
C PHE A 330 -2.93 23.68 -9.09
N ALA A 331 -2.63 22.42 -9.35
CA ALA A 331 -2.28 21.94 -10.68
C ALA A 331 -3.39 22.24 -11.69
N PRO A 332 -3.10 22.87 -12.84
CA PRO A 332 -4.05 22.92 -13.94
C PRO A 332 -4.19 21.55 -14.60
N LEU A 333 -5.33 21.28 -15.25
CA LEU A 333 -5.45 20.13 -16.14
C LEU A 333 -4.64 20.38 -17.41
N GLU A 334 -3.74 19.46 -17.75
CA GLU A 334 -2.98 19.51 -18.99
C GLU A 334 -3.06 18.14 -19.69
N THR A 335 -3.40 18.14 -20.97
CA THR A 335 -3.33 16.97 -21.84
C THR A 335 -2.13 17.13 -22.77
N PRO A 336 -1.03 16.39 -22.58
CA PRO A 336 0.13 16.48 -23.46
C PRO A 336 -0.23 16.03 -24.88
N SER A 337 0.59 16.43 -25.87
CA SER A 337 0.50 15.88 -27.21
C SER A 337 0.73 14.36 -27.17
N MET A 338 0.18 13.64 -28.15
CA MET A 338 0.42 12.21 -28.30
C MET A 338 1.95 11.95 -28.39
N PRO A 339 2.51 11.08 -27.54
CA PRO A 339 3.91 10.75 -27.62
C PRO A 339 4.21 9.93 -28.88
N SER A 340 5.43 10.01 -29.40
CA SER A 340 5.84 9.31 -30.61
C SER A 340 7.29 8.80 -30.51
N GLY A 341 7.59 7.75 -31.28
CA GLY A 341 8.91 7.16 -31.37
C GLY A 341 9.18 6.10 -30.29
N ASP A 342 10.39 6.08 -29.74
CA ASP A 342 10.83 5.05 -28.80
C ASP A 342 10.00 5.03 -27.53
N LEU A 343 9.54 3.84 -27.15
CA LEU A 343 8.83 3.63 -25.88
C LEU A 343 9.82 3.70 -24.70
N ASN A 344 9.52 4.53 -23.74
CA ASN A 344 10.29 4.68 -22.49
C ASN A 344 9.36 5.18 -21.37
N ALA A 345 9.86 5.22 -20.13
CA ALA A 345 9.04 5.60 -18.98
C ALA A 345 8.44 7.02 -19.07
N MET A 346 9.08 7.96 -19.80
CA MET A 346 8.51 9.30 -20.02
C MET A 346 7.35 9.27 -21.01
N THR A 347 7.50 8.58 -22.16
CA THR A 347 6.43 8.45 -23.16
C THR A 347 5.25 7.63 -22.62
N VAL A 348 5.51 6.58 -21.82
CA VAL A 348 4.47 5.87 -21.05
C VAL A 348 3.73 6.82 -20.12
N GLY A 349 4.44 7.63 -19.33
CA GLY A 349 3.84 8.60 -18.42
C GLY A 349 3.03 9.70 -19.14
N MET A 350 3.45 10.13 -20.33
CA MET A 350 2.68 11.06 -21.17
C MET A 350 1.36 10.44 -21.64
N SER A 351 1.37 9.19 -22.11
CA SER A 351 0.14 8.48 -22.48
C SER A 351 -0.78 8.28 -21.28
N ILE A 352 -0.23 7.94 -20.09
CA ILE A 352 -1.04 7.85 -18.86
C ILE A 352 -1.70 9.21 -18.57
N THR A 353 -0.96 10.32 -18.69
CA THR A 353 -1.52 11.67 -18.45
C THR A 353 -2.67 11.99 -19.40
N ARG A 354 -2.64 11.50 -20.64
CA ARG A 354 -3.68 11.69 -21.67
C ARG A 354 -4.96 10.92 -21.37
N HIS A 355 -4.82 9.67 -20.92
CA HIS A 355 -5.91 8.69 -20.90
C HIS A 355 -6.39 8.32 -19.49
N LEU A 356 -5.66 8.70 -18.43
CA LEU A 356 -6.04 8.35 -17.06
C LEU A 356 -7.43 8.91 -16.71
N PRO A 357 -8.42 8.06 -16.39
CA PRO A 357 -9.75 8.53 -16.06
C PRO A 357 -9.77 9.34 -14.77
N GLU A 358 -10.72 10.28 -14.67
CA GLU A 358 -10.97 10.99 -13.42
C GLU A 358 -11.31 10.01 -12.29
N GLY A 359 -10.73 10.23 -11.14
CA GLY A 359 -10.94 9.41 -9.96
C GLY A 359 -10.23 8.06 -10.00
N ALA A 360 -9.36 7.78 -10.97
CA ALA A 360 -8.60 6.53 -11.02
C ALA A 360 -7.70 6.37 -9.79
N PHE A 361 -7.37 5.11 -9.47
CA PHE A 361 -6.27 4.76 -8.58
C PHE A 361 -5.04 4.36 -9.38
N VAL A 362 -3.86 4.72 -8.91
CA VAL A 362 -2.60 4.23 -9.45
C VAL A 362 -1.86 3.46 -8.37
N SER A 363 -1.53 2.20 -8.64
CA SER A 363 -0.68 1.34 -7.80
C SER A 363 0.71 1.29 -8.44
N ASP A 364 1.72 1.84 -7.77
CA ASP A 364 3.07 2.01 -8.34
C ASP A 364 4.08 1.09 -7.65
N ASP A 365 4.52 0.08 -8.39
CA ASP A 365 5.62 -0.86 -8.09
C ASP A 365 6.62 -0.93 -9.26
N ALA A 366 6.65 0.11 -10.10
CA ALA A 366 7.54 0.18 -11.26
C ALA A 366 8.96 0.64 -10.92
N VAL A 367 9.24 0.90 -9.66
CA VAL A 367 10.56 1.25 -9.10
C VAL A 367 11.24 2.37 -9.90
N SER A 368 12.26 2.04 -10.72
CA SER A 368 13.00 3.04 -11.52
C SER A 368 12.16 3.67 -12.64
N ASN A 369 11.16 2.96 -13.17
CA ASN A 369 10.25 3.46 -14.19
C ASN A 369 9.04 4.23 -13.64
N GLY A 370 8.74 4.09 -12.35
CA GLY A 370 7.62 4.79 -11.70
C GLY A 370 7.83 6.29 -11.58
N LEU A 371 9.05 6.76 -11.31
CA LEU A 371 9.33 8.20 -11.13
C LEU A 371 8.97 9.07 -12.34
N PRO A 372 9.36 8.74 -13.61
CA PRO A 372 8.90 9.49 -14.77
C PRO A 372 7.38 9.54 -14.90
N CYS A 373 6.68 8.41 -14.68
CA CYS A 373 5.22 8.37 -14.71
C CYS A 373 4.60 9.23 -13.60
N PHE A 374 5.18 9.20 -12.39
CA PHE A 374 4.76 10.07 -11.29
C PHE A 374 4.91 11.55 -11.62
N LEU A 375 5.98 11.95 -12.26
CA LEU A 375 6.24 13.37 -12.61
C LEU A 375 5.32 13.86 -13.73
N THR A 376 5.11 13.06 -14.76
CA THR A 376 4.27 13.46 -15.92
C THR A 376 2.79 13.59 -15.55
N THR A 377 2.28 12.73 -14.65
CA THR A 377 0.85 12.69 -14.28
C THR A 377 0.42 13.78 -13.27
N GLN A 378 1.33 14.68 -12.86
CA GLN A 378 1.00 15.75 -11.91
C GLN A 378 -0.17 16.62 -12.33
N ARG A 379 -0.43 16.72 -13.63
CA ARG A 379 -1.49 17.56 -14.22
C ARG A 379 -2.51 16.77 -15.01
N ALA A 380 -2.54 15.43 -14.82
CA ALA A 380 -3.58 14.55 -15.36
C ALA A 380 -4.94 14.82 -14.69
N GLN A 381 -5.98 14.10 -15.08
CA GLN A 381 -7.24 14.07 -14.34
C GLN A 381 -7.01 13.79 -12.84
N PRO A 382 -7.89 14.30 -11.95
CA PRO A 382 -7.80 14.01 -10.52
C PRO A 382 -7.77 12.50 -10.27
N HIS A 383 -6.79 12.04 -9.50
CA HIS A 383 -6.56 10.62 -9.21
C HIS A 383 -5.86 10.43 -7.86
N ASP A 384 -5.77 9.20 -7.39
CA ASP A 384 -5.01 8.83 -6.21
C ASP A 384 -3.80 7.97 -6.61
N TRP A 385 -2.65 8.23 -5.99
CA TRP A 385 -1.43 7.46 -6.21
C TRP A 385 -1.02 6.71 -4.95
N MET A 386 -0.75 5.41 -5.07
CA MET A 386 -0.34 4.51 -3.99
C MET A 386 1.03 3.92 -4.30
N MET A 387 1.94 3.96 -3.32
CA MET A 387 3.35 3.60 -3.51
C MET A 387 3.79 2.41 -2.67
N LEU A 388 4.94 1.85 -3.05
CA LEU A 388 5.66 0.76 -2.39
C LEU A 388 6.31 1.24 -1.09
N THR A 389 5.55 1.25 0.01
CA THR A 389 5.96 1.85 1.29
C THR A 389 7.03 1.07 2.05
N GLY A 390 7.05 -0.25 1.94
CA GLY A 390 7.98 -1.12 2.68
C GLY A 390 9.18 -1.60 1.85
N GLY A 391 9.23 -1.26 0.55
CA GLY A 391 10.31 -1.67 -0.34
C GLY A 391 10.27 -3.14 -0.80
N ALA A 392 9.30 -3.94 -0.37
CA ALA A 392 9.12 -5.31 -0.83
C ALA A 392 8.35 -5.32 -2.16
N ILE A 393 9.07 -5.48 -3.28
CA ILE A 393 8.49 -5.54 -4.63
C ILE A 393 7.52 -6.72 -4.79
N GLY A 394 6.62 -6.63 -5.76
CA GLY A 394 5.49 -7.55 -5.91
C GLY A 394 4.21 -7.07 -5.22
N MET A 395 4.18 -5.81 -4.77
CA MET A 395 2.98 -5.20 -4.19
C MET A 395 1.99 -4.73 -5.28
N GLY A 396 2.48 -4.29 -6.44
CA GLY A 396 1.71 -3.51 -7.41
C GLY A 396 0.40 -4.16 -7.85
N MET A 397 0.45 -5.38 -8.38
CA MET A 397 -0.73 -6.10 -8.85
C MET A 397 -1.72 -6.46 -7.72
N PRO A 398 -1.28 -7.02 -6.58
CA PRO A 398 -2.18 -7.28 -5.46
C PRO A 398 -2.86 -6.02 -4.91
N LEU A 399 -2.10 -4.94 -4.74
CA LEU A 399 -2.65 -3.67 -4.26
C LEU A 399 -3.72 -3.13 -5.22
N ALA A 400 -3.47 -3.23 -6.54
CA ALA A 400 -4.44 -2.84 -7.57
C ALA A 400 -5.72 -3.70 -7.52
N LEU A 401 -5.59 -5.02 -7.32
CA LEU A 401 -6.74 -5.92 -7.10
C LEU A 401 -7.57 -5.45 -5.90
N GLY A 402 -6.92 -5.20 -4.76
CA GLY A 402 -7.60 -4.74 -3.55
C GLY A 402 -8.31 -3.40 -3.72
N ALA A 403 -7.68 -2.46 -4.43
CA ALA A 403 -8.28 -1.16 -4.75
C ALA A 403 -9.51 -1.30 -5.66
N ALA A 404 -9.46 -2.16 -6.68
CA ALA A 404 -10.58 -2.42 -7.56
C ALA A 404 -11.75 -3.12 -6.86
N VAL A 405 -11.47 -4.05 -5.93
CA VAL A 405 -12.51 -4.68 -5.09
C VAL A 405 -13.16 -3.64 -4.16
N ALA A 406 -12.37 -2.70 -3.61
CA ALA A 406 -12.88 -1.65 -2.73
C ALA A 406 -13.74 -0.59 -3.46
N ALA A 407 -13.49 -0.36 -4.74
CA ALA A 407 -14.17 0.65 -5.54
C ALA A 407 -14.35 0.15 -7.00
N PRO A 408 -15.26 -0.78 -7.25
CA PRO A 408 -15.39 -1.47 -8.55
C PRO A 408 -15.77 -0.52 -9.71
N ASP A 409 -16.40 0.61 -9.41
CA ASP A 409 -16.79 1.61 -10.41
C ASP A 409 -15.62 2.54 -10.84
N ARG A 410 -14.46 2.43 -10.19
CA ARG A 410 -13.28 3.24 -10.50
C ARG A 410 -12.22 2.39 -11.21
N LYS A 411 -11.59 2.96 -12.24
CA LYS A 411 -10.44 2.31 -12.88
C LYS A 411 -9.23 2.31 -11.94
N THR A 412 -8.51 1.20 -11.93
CA THR A 412 -7.21 1.12 -11.25
C THR A 412 -6.12 0.85 -12.29
N LEU A 413 -5.08 1.67 -12.29
CA LEU A 413 -3.86 1.47 -13.08
C LEU A 413 -2.79 0.84 -12.17
N CYS A 414 -2.27 -0.31 -12.56
CA CYS A 414 -1.11 -0.93 -11.94
C CYS A 414 0.13 -0.66 -12.79
N LEU A 415 1.16 -0.07 -12.20
CA LEU A 415 2.48 0.09 -12.80
C LEU A 415 3.45 -0.85 -12.09
N THR A 416 4.05 -1.79 -12.81
CA THR A 416 5.00 -2.75 -12.21
C THR A 416 6.15 -3.05 -13.17
N GLY A 417 7.32 -3.40 -12.64
CA GLY A 417 8.44 -3.91 -13.45
C GLY A 417 8.26 -5.41 -13.74
N ASP A 418 8.92 -5.91 -14.78
CA ASP A 418 8.92 -7.33 -15.14
C ASP A 418 9.40 -8.23 -14.00
N GLY A 419 10.47 -7.86 -13.30
CA GLY A 419 10.95 -8.59 -12.15
C GLY A 419 10.03 -8.47 -10.93
N ALA A 420 9.43 -7.29 -10.68
CA ALA A 420 8.50 -7.08 -9.56
C ALA A 420 7.19 -7.85 -9.77
N GLY A 421 6.63 -7.81 -10.98
CA GLY A 421 5.41 -8.52 -11.34
C GLY A 421 5.50 -10.04 -11.14
N MET A 422 6.67 -10.63 -11.33
CA MET A 422 6.87 -12.09 -11.15
C MET A 422 6.70 -12.57 -9.71
N TYR A 423 6.82 -11.70 -8.71
CA TYR A 423 6.60 -12.08 -7.30
C TYR A 423 5.15 -12.46 -7.00
N THR A 424 4.19 -11.83 -7.67
CA THR A 424 2.75 -11.95 -7.38
C THR A 424 1.87 -11.97 -8.63
N ASN A 425 2.40 -12.48 -9.76
CA ASN A 425 1.66 -12.55 -11.01
C ASN A 425 0.32 -13.30 -10.90
N GLN A 426 0.15 -14.17 -9.88
CA GLN A 426 -1.10 -14.87 -9.58
C GLN A 426 -2.26 -13.90 -9.29
N ALA A 427 -1.98 -12.62 -9.02
CA ALA A 427 -3.01 -11.60 -8.89
C ALA A 427 -3.81 -11.41 -10.20
N LEU A 428 -3.21 -11.66 -11.36
CA LEU A 428 -3.91 -11.62 -12.66
C LEU A 428 -5.07 -12.60 -12.71
N TRP A 429 -4.86 -13.82 -12.20
CA TRP A 429 -5.93 -14.82 -12.09
C TRP A 429 -7.09 -14.34 -11.20
N SER A 430 -6.76 -13.77 -10.05
CA SER A 430 -7.78 -13.22 -9.14
C SER A 430 -8.49 -12.01 -9.77
N MET A 431 -7.78 -11.13 -10.48
CA MET A 431 -8.38 -10.03 -11.24
C MET A 431 -9.35 -10.54 -12.29
N ALA A 432 -8.98 -11.59 -13.07
CA ALA A 432 -9.85 -12.20 -14.07
C ALA A 432 -11.10 -12.81 -13.44
N ARG A 433 -10.95 -13.53 -12.32
CA ARG A 433 -12.07 -14.13 -11.57
C ARG A 433 -13.06 -13.08 -11.06
N GLU A 434 -12.55 -11.98 -10.50
CA GLU A 434 -13.36 -10.89 -9.95
C GLU A 434 -13.85 -9.89 -11.01
N GLN A 435 -13.46 -10.06 -12.27
CA GLN A 435 -13.68 -9.06 -13.34
C GLN A 435 -13.24 -7.66 -12.92
N ALA A 436 -12.09 -7.61 -12.21
CA ALA A 436 -11.58 -6.40 -11.58
C ALA A 436 -11.23 -5.34 -12.62
N ASN A 437 -11.62 -4.11 -12.37
CA ASN A 437 -11.46 -2.97 -13.28
C ASN A 437 -10.01 -2.43 -13.23
N VAL A 438 -9.03 -3.27 -13.60
CA VAL A 438 -7.59 -3.01 -13.50
C VAL A 438 -6.93 -3.02 -14.86
N VAL A 439 -6.16 -1.98 -15.16
CA VAL A 439 -5.21 -1.96 -16.28
C VAL A 439 -3.81 -2.13 -15.71
N THR A 440 -3.13 -3.22 -16.06
CA THR A 440 -1.76 -3.50 -15.63
C THR A 440 -0.77 -3.14 -16.74
N VAL A 441 0.19 -2.27 -16.45
CA VAL A 441 1.33 -1.97 -17.30
C VAL A 441 2.57 -2.60 -16.70
N VAL A 442 3.16 -3.55 -17.42
CA VAL A 442 4.43 -4.19 -17.06
C VAL A 442 5.54 -3.53 -17.86
N PHE A 443 6.48 -2.89 -17.19
CA PHE A 443 7.69 -2.36 -17.82
C PHE A 443 8.68 -3.51 -18.06
N VAL A 444 8.71 -4.00 -19.30
CA VAL A 444 9.59 -5.10 -19.71
C VAL A 444 10.92 -4.50 -20.14
N ASN A 445 11.89 -4.51 -19.22
CA ASN A 445 13.25 -4.04 -19.45
C ASN A 445 14.31 -5.12 -19.25
N HIS A 446 13.88 -6.36 -19.00
CA HIS A 446 14.72 -7.56 -18.81
C HIS A 446 15.80 -7.40 -17.73
N SER A 447 15.58 -6.54 -16.70
CA SER A 447 16.62 -6.26 -15.73
C SER A 447 16.07 -5.75 -14.39
N TYR A 448 16.71 -6.14 -13.31
CA TYR A 448 16.59 -5.44 -12.03
C TYR A 448 17.41 -4.13 -12.06
N ARG A 449 16.96 -3.16 -12.86
CA ARG A 449 17.67 -1.89 -13.13
C ARG A 449 18.10 -1.15 -11.87
N ILE A 450 17.27 -1.10 -10.83
CA ILE A 450 17.63 -0.42 -9.57
C ILE A 450 18.84 -1.07 -8.90
N LEU A 451 19.00 -2.39 -9.00
CA LEU A 451 20.14 -3.11 -8.43
C LEU A 451 21.42 -2.82 -9.22
N ASN A 452 21.34 -2.65 -10.54
CA ASN A 452 22.46 -2.21 -11.36
C ASN A 452 22.92 -0.79 -10.98
N ILE A 453 21.97 0.12 -10.71
CA ILE A 453 22.27 1.48 -10.24
C ILE A 453 22.96 1.42 -8.86
N GLU A 454 22.44 0.64 -7.92
CA GLU A 454 23.02 0.51 -6.58
C GLU A 454 24.40 -0.16 -6.62
N LEU A 455 24.58 -1.20 -7.44
CA LEU A 455 25.89 -1.84 -7.62
C LEU A 455 26.96 -0.84 -8.03
N ALA A 456 26.66 0.06 -8.98
CA ALA A 456 27.56 1.11 -9.42
C ALA A 456 27.82 2.17 -8.31
N ARG A 457 26.79 2.49 -7.49
CA ARG A 457 26.87 3.55 -6.46
C ARG A 457 27.55 3.11 -5.17
N THR A 458 27.46 1.83 -4.82
CA THR A 458 27.96 1.30 -3.52
C THR A 458 29.45 1.01 -3.51
N GLY A 459 30.14 1.12 -4.66
CA GLY A 459 31.55 0.79 -4.77
C GLY A 459 31.85 -0.71 -4.68
N ALA A 460 30.85 -1.56 -4.95
CA ALA A 460 30.99 -3.02 -4.96
C ALA A 460 31.92 -3.54 -6.08
N GLY A 461 32.45 -2.65 -6.89
CA GLY A 461 33.37 -2.94 -7.99
C GLY A 461 32.67 -3.17 -9.33
N ASN A 462 33.44 -3.59 -10.33
CA ASN A 462 32.88 -3.93 -11.63
C ASN A 462 32.23 -5.32 -11.59
N PRO A 463 30.95 -5.46 -11.97
CA PRO A 463 30.27 -6.75 -11.96
C PRO A 463 30.90 -7.71 -12.98
N GLY A 464 31.28 -8.92 -12.52
CA GLY A 464 31.65 -10.04 -13.37
C GLY A 464 30.41 -10.71 -14.00
N PRO A 465 30.61 -11.75 -14.82
CA PRO A 465 29.48 -12.44 -15.51
C PRO A 465 28.41 -12.96 -14.56
N THR A 466 28.79 -13.52 -13.43
CA THR A 466 27.84 -14.07 -12.42
C THR A 466 26.99 -12.94 -11.81
N ALA A 467 27.61 -11.83 -11.41
CA ALA A 467 26.85 -10.70 -10.85
C ALA A 467 25.87 -10.11 -11.88
N LYS A 468 26.28 -10.02 -13.15
CA LYS A 468 25.40 -9.56 -14.23
C LYS A 468 24.21 -10.51 -14.43
N SER A 469 24.46 -11.82 -14.56
CA SER A 469 23.40 -12.81 -14.79
C SER A 469 22.38 -12.90 -13.63
N MET A 470 22.75 -12.47 -12.42
CA MET A 470 21.82 -12.38 -11.29
C MET A 470 20.91 -11.15 -11.33
N LEU A 471 21.17 -10.18 -12.19
CA LEU A 471 20.43 -8.92 -12.31
C LEU A 471 19.71 -8.79 -13.66
N GLU A 472 19.93 -9.72 -14.59
CA GLU A 472 19.33 -9.76 -15.93
C GLU A 472 18.19 -10.79 -15.96
N LEU A 473 17.12 -10.48 -16.71
CA LEU A 473 15.89 -11.30 -16.80
C LEU A 473 15.59 -11.68 -18.27
N ASP A 474 16.65 -11.86 -19.07
CA ASP A 474 16.57 -12.11 -20.51
C ASP A 474 16.85 -13.57 -20.91
N GLN A 475 17.18 -14.45 -19.94
CA GLN A 475 17.52 -15.85 -20.20
C GLN A 475 16.88 -16.82 -19.21
N PRO A 476 15.64 -17.31 -19.47
CA PRO A 476 14.76 -16.97 -20.61
C PRO A 476 14.04 -15.63 -20.42
N GLU A 477 13.63 -15.02 -21.52
CA GLU A 477 12.71 -13.87 -21.49
C GLU A 477 11.33 -14.29 -20.95
N ILE A 478 10.69 -13.40 -20.19
CA ILE A 478 9.34 -13.61 -19.67
C ILE A 478 8.35 -13.09 -20.72
N ASP A 479 7.56 -13.99 -21.29
CA ASP A 479 6.46 -13.66 -22.18
C ASP A 479 5.23 -13.23 -21.35
N TRP A 480 5.12 -11.95 -21.07
CA TRP A 480 4.06 -11.39 -20.24
C TRP A 480 2.67 -11.50 -20.86
N VAL A 481 2.58 -11.48 -22.20
CA VAL A 481 1.30 -11.67 -22.91
C VAL A 481 0.78 -13.07 -22.67
N LYS A 482 1.59 -14.11 -22.96
CA LYS A 482 1.18 -15.50 -22.72
C LYS A 482 0.92 -15.80 -21.25
N LEU A 483 1.74 -15.26 -20.33
CA LEU A 483 1.56 -15.43 -18.89
C LEU A 483 0.23 -14.85 -18.42
N SER A 484 -0.14 -13.67 -18.90
CA SER A 484 -1.40 -12.99 -18.59
C SER A 484 -2.61 -13.73 -19.15
N GLU A 485 -2.56 -14.10 -20.44
CA GLU A 485 -3.63 -14.83 -21.11
C GLU A 485 -3.88 -16.21 -20.48
N ALA A 486 -2.82 -16.91 -20.06
CA ALA A 486 -2.93 -18.19 -19.35
C ALA A 486 -3.65 -18.04 -17.99
N GLN A 487 -3.69 -16.84 -17.41
CA GLN A 487 -4.42 -16.51 -16.18
C GLN A 487 -5.77 -15.84 -16.43
N GLY A 488 -6.20 -15.74 -17.70
CA GLY A 488 -7.52 -15.24 -18.09
C GLY A 488 -7.59 -13.72 -18.26
N VAL A 489 -6.48 -13.01 -18.29
CA VAL A 489 -6.43 -11.56 -18.53
C VAL A 489 -5.97 -11.28 -19.95
N PRO A 490 -6.78 -10.58 -20.78
CA PRO A 490 -6.36 -10.15 -22.10
C PRO A 490 -5.12 -9.26 -22.04
N ALA A 491 -4.19 -9.49 -22.96
CA ALA A 491 -2.90 -8.80 -22.94
C ALA A 491 -2.41 -8.44 -24.35
N GLN A 492 -1.54 -7.44 -24.43
CA GLN A 492 -0.88 -7.04 -25.66
C GLN A 492 0.51 -6.45 -25.40
N ASP A 493 1.41 -6.60 -26.36
CA ASP A 493 2.71 -5.94 -26.37
C ASP A 493 2.60 -4.51 -26.90
N ALA A 494 3.50 -3.63 -26.46
CA ALA A 494 3.73 -2.32 -27.04
C ALA A 494 5.24 -2.03 -27.09
N TRP A 495 5.74 -1.68 -28.28
CA TRP A 495 7.14 -1.45 -28.57
C TRP A 495 7.45 0.01 -28.91
N THR A 496 6.43 0.76 -29.35
CA THR A 496 6.54 2.19 -29.65
C THR A 496 5.59 3.01 -28.77
N ALA A 497 5.85 4.30 -28.66
CA ALA A 497 5.00 5.21 -27.91
C ALA A 497 3.58 5.27 -28.47
N GLU A 498 3.42 5.20 -29.79
CA GLU A 498 2.13 5.20 -30.48
C GLU A 498 1.34 3.92 -30.20
N GLU A 499 2.00 2.76 -30.26
CA GLU A 499 1.37 1.46 -29.93
C GLU A 499 0.88 1.46 -28.48
N PHE A 500 1.70 1.97 -27.56
CA PHE A 500 1.35 2.04 -26.14
C PHE A 500 0.18 3.00 -25.90
N ASP A 501 0.19 4.20 -26.51
CA ASP A 501 -0.89 5.19 -26.36
C ASP A 501 -2.24 4.61 -26.79
N ALA A 502 -2.28 3.95 -27.98
CA ALA A 502 -3.46 3.29 -28.50
C ALA A 502 -3.89 2.07 -27.65
N ALA A 503 -2.92 1.30 -27.13
CA ALA A 503 -3.19 0.16 -26.25
C ALA A 503 -3.83 0.61 -24.95
N LEU A 504 -3.31 1.68 -24.35
CA LEU A 504 -3.79 2.23 -23.08
C LEU A 504 -5.20 2.82 -23.20
N GLU A 505 -5.49 3.52 -24.30
CA GLU A 505 -6.84 4.01 -24.62
C GLU A 505 -7.85 2.87 -24.66
N ARG A 506 -7.54 1.79 -25.40
CA ARG A 506 -8.39 0.61 -25.47
C ARG A 506 -8.57 -0.08 -24.11
N ALA A 507 -7.47 -0.22 -23.35
CA ALA A 507 -7.50 -0.87 -22.05
C ALA A 507 -8.36 -0.12 -21.04
N PHE A 508 -8.33 1.22 -21.02
CA PHE A 508 -9.21 2.01 -20.15
C PHE A 508 -10.67 1.99 -20.58
N ALA A 509 -10.95 1.81 -21.88
CA ALA A 509 -12.32 1.67 -22.40
C ALA A 509 -12.91 0.26 -22.17
N ALA A 510 -12.08 -0.75 -21.99
CA ALA A 510 -12.53 -2.13 -21.80
C ALA A 510 -13.10 -2.35 -20.39
N GLU A 511 -14.04 -3.30 -20.26
CA GLU A 511 -14.48 -3.85 -18.99
C GLU A 511 -13.54 -4.97 -18.52
N GLY A 512 -13.42 -5.14 -17.20
CA GLY A 512 -12.55 -6.15 -16.59
C GLY A 512 -11.05 -5.82 -16.70
N PRO A 513 -10.18 -6.80 -16.34
CA PRO A 513 -8.75 -6.59 -16.30
C PRO A 513 -8.10 -6.64 -17.68
N GLN A 514 -7.06 -5.81 -17.87
CA GLN A 514 -6.25 -5.74 -19.08
C GLN A 514 -4.77 -5.69 -18.72
N LEU A 515 -3.87 -6.22 -19.56
CA LEU A 515 -2.44 -6.07 -19.37
C LEU A 515 -1.77 -5.52 -20.65
N ILE A 516 -0.83 -4.60 -20.47
CA ILE A 516 0.05 -4.08 -21.52
C ILE A 516 1.50 -4.36 -21.11
N ALA A 517 2.20 -5.17 -21.92
CA ALA A 517 3.63 -5.38 -21.81
C ALA A 517 4.35 -4.24 -22.56
N ALA A 518 4.85 -3.26 -21.81
CA ALA A 518 5.55 -2.09 -22.35
C ALA A 518 7.05 -2.38 -22.45
N HIS A 519 7.55 -2.63 -23.67
CA HIS A 519 8.97 -2.93 -23.91
C HIS A 519 9.79 -1.64 -23.89
N VAL A 520 10.50 -1.42 -22.81
CA VAL A 520 11.30 -0.21 -22.58
C VAL A 520 12.78 -0.55 -22.52
N PRO A 521 13.69 0.41 -22.83
CA PRO A 521 15.13 0.16 -22.75
C PRO A 521 15.58 -0.27 -21.35
N ALA A 522 16.51 -1.22 -21.30
CA ALA A 522 17.15 -1.68 -20.06
C ALA A 522 18.02 -0.59 -19.39
N ARG A 523 18.43 0.43 -20.14
CA ARG A 523 19.36 1.49 -19.71
C ARG A 523 18.76 2.88 -19.87
#